data_279659d03ff160aff178eb8035ddf37a
#
_entry.id   279659d03ff160aff178eb8035ddf37a
#
_cell.length_a   1.000
_cell.length_b   1.000
_cell.length_c   1.000
_cell.angle_alpha   90.00
_cell.angle_beta   90.00
_cell.angle_gamma   90.00
#
_symmetry.space_group_name_H-M   'P 1'
#
loop_
_entity.id
_entity.type
_entity.pdbx_description
1 polymer ?
#
loop_
_entity_poly.entity_id
_entity_poly.type
_entity_poly.pdbx_seq_one_letter_code
_entity_poly.pdbx_strand_id
1 'polypeptide(L)'
;IDFKGGDSAAPARIYIGPSAFNYGNEPLIFDWRAPVASMFYDYEVGPAGYDAPMGRIEGELTRKRQFKIRNGVMEYALESSAHVQDDILQRELSHTSDEKMKSIISTIQKEQNQIIRREKTGTIIIQGVAGSGKTSIALHRIAFLLYRFRNQLSARNVTILSPNKVFGSYISNVI
;
A
#
# COMPACT_ATOMS: atom_id res chain seq x y z
N ILE A 1 -3.58 -7.64 8.13
CA ILE A 1 -3.45 -8.97 7.56
C ILE A 1 -3.12 -9.97 8.64
N ASP A 2 -3.52 -11.21 8.45
CA ASP A 2 -3.11 -12.34 9.29
C ASP A 2 -2.22 -13.24 8.41
N PHE A 3 -0.95 -13.40 8.79
CA PHE A 3 0.05 -14.12 8.01
C PHE A 3 0.67 -15.25 8.84
N LYS A 4 0.68 -16.45 8.28
CA LYS A 4 1.32 -17.63 8.88
C LYS A 4 2.62 -17.92 8.12
N GLY A 5 3.76 -17.58 8.72
CA GLY A 5 5.08 -17.98 8.19
C GLY A 5 5.24 -19.50 8.20
N GLY A 6 6.08 -20.04 7.30
CA GLY A 6 6.20 -21.49 7.09
C GLY A 6 6.37 -22.32 8.35
N ASP A 7 7.16 -21.83 9.33
CA ASP A 7 7.47 -22.56 10.57
C ASP A 7 6.57 -22.15 11.76
N SER A 8 5.60 -21.28 11.55
CA SER A 8 4.77 -20.74 12.61
C SER A 8 3.56 -21.63 12.90
N ALA A 9 3.28 -21.88 14.18
CA ALA A 9 2.11 -22.67 14.60
C ALA A 9 0.79 -21.93 14.35
N ALA A 10 0.78 -20.58 14.46
CA ALA A 10 -0.39 -19.73 14.32
C ALA A 10 -0.09 -18.49 13.48
N PRO A 11 -1.11 -17.91 12.80
CA PRO A 11 -0.94 -16.66 12.06
C PRO A 11 -0.59 -15.49 12.99
N ALA A 12 0.41 -14.70 12.59
CA ALA A 12 0.72 -13.42 13.19
C ALA A 12 -0.22 -12.35 12.62
N ARG A 13 -0.74 -11.49 13.48
CA ARG A 13 -1.56 -10.34 13.08
C ARG A 13 -0.66 -9.15 12.81
N ILE A 14 -0.72 -8.61 11.60
CA ILE A 14 0.11 -7.52 11.12
C ILE A 14 -0.81 -6.35 10.75
N TYR A 15 -0.71 -5.24 11.47
CA TYR A 15 -1.40 -4.01 11.15
C TYR A 15 -0.51 -3.12 10.29
N ILE A 16 -1.10 -2.55 9.23
CA ILE A 16 -0.42 -1.68 8.27
C ILE A 16 -1.09 -0.32 8.32
N GLY A 17 -0.30 0.73 8.42
CA GLY A 17 -0.77 2.11 8.50
C GLY A 17 0.06 3.07 7.64
N PRO A 18 -0.34 4.36 7.58
CA PRO A 18 0.40 5.40 6.84
C PRO A 18 1.80 5.66 7.43
N SER A 19 2.02 5.29 8.68
CA SER A 19 3.32 5.35 9.36
C SER A 19 3.44 4.22 10.38
N ALA A 20 4.68 3.89 10.75
CA ALA A 20 4.95 2.90 11.79
C ALA A 20 4.57 3.44 13.17
N PHE A 21 4.09 2.57 14.04
CA PHE A 21 3.86 2.86 15.45
C PHE A 21 4.36 1.70 16.31
N ASN A 22 5.22 2.02 17.29
CA ASN A 22 5.75 1.07 18.25
C ASN A 22 5.24 1.43 19.65
N TYR A 23 4.97 0.41 20.45
CA TYR A 23 4.75 0.57 21.89
C TYR A 23 5.92 -0.11 22.64
N GLY A 24 6.75 0.69 23.28
CA GLY A 24 8.05 0.20 23.75
C GLY A 24 8.90 -0.31 22.58
N ASN A 25 9.33 -1.56 22.65
CA ASN A 25 10.11 -2.24 21.60
C ASN A 25 9.23 -3.11 20.66
N GLU A 26 7.92 -3.12 20.87
CA GLU A 26 7.01 -3.94 20.09
C GLU A 26 6.39 -3.12 18.95
N PRO A 27 6.56 -3.54 17.67
CA PRO A 27 5.90 -2.90 16.54
C PRO A 27 4.42 -3.28 16.52
N LEU A 28 3.54 -2.30 16.72
CA LEU A 28 2.09 -2.50 16.65
C LEU A 28 1.52 -2.20 15.27
N ILE A 29 2.10 -1.20 14.57
CA ILE A 29 1.68 -0.84 13.21
C ILE A 29 2.93 -0.73 12.35
N PHE A 30 2.91 -1.43 11.23
CA PHE A 30 3.94 -1.35 10.20
C PHE A 30 3.61 -0.25 9.19
N ASP A 31 4.63 0.48 8.78
CA ASP A 31 4.50 1.45 7.68
C ASP A 31 4.12 0.73 6.38
N TRP A 32 3.21 1.31 5.60
CA TRP A 32 2.76 0.73 4.33
C TRP A 32 3.91 0.52 3.32
N ARG A 33 5.02 1.26 3.47
CA ARG A 33 6.22 1.15 2.63
C ARG A 33 7.14 0.00 3.05
N ALA A 34 6.96 -0.55 4.24
CA ALA A 34 7.76 -1.68 4.73
C ALA A 34 7.59 -2.93 3.85
N PRO A 35 8.63 -3.79 3.73
CA PRO A 35 8.55 -5.01 2.92
C PRO A 35 7.36 -5.90 3.27
N VAL A 36 7.08 -6.11 4.55
CA VAL A 36 5.97 -6.94 5.04
C VAL A 36 4.61 -6.42 4.57
N ALA A 37 4.46 -5.11 4.40
CA ALA A 37 3.23 -4.50 3.94
C ALA A 37 2.92 -4.80 2.47
N SER A 38 3.93 -5.20 1.65
CA SER A 38 3.71 -5.57 0.25
C SER A 38 2.72 -6.72 0.11
N MET A 39 2.68 -7.63 1.08
CA MET A 39 1.76 -8.77 1.04
C MET A 39 0.30 -8.35 0.95
N PHE A 40 -0.08 -7.23 1.56
CA PHE A 40 -1.44 -6.73 1.47
C PHE A 40 -1.84 -6.31 0.03
N TYR A 41 -0.89 -5.82 -0.74
CA TYR A 41 -1.13 -5.29 -2.08
C TYR A 41 -0.91 -6.32 -3.18
N ASP A 42 0.09 -7.20 -3.01
CA ASP A 42 0.59 -8.07 -4.08
C ASP A 42 -0.07 -9.45 -4.10
N TYR A 43 -0.67 -9.87 -2.98
CA TYR A 43 -1.21 -11.22 -2.82
C TYR A 43 -2.69 -11.21 -2.44
N GLU A 44 -3.41 -12.21 -2.92
CA GLU A 44 -4.70 -12.62 -2.39
C GLU A 44 -4.52 -13.50 -1.14
N VAL A 45 -5.61 -13.86 -0.45
CA VAL A 45 -5.60 -14.88 0.60
C VAL A 45 -5.10 -16.20 0.00
N GLY A 46 -4.10 -16.82 0.66
CA GLY A 46 -3.39 -18.00 0.18
C GLY A 46 -1.87 -17.84 0.26
N PRO A 47 -1.10 -18.56 -0.55
CA PRO A 47 0.37 -18.50 -0.55
C PRO A 47 0.87 -17.07 -0.79
N ALA A 48 1.74 -16.59 0.08
CA ALA A 48 2.28 -15.22 0.04
C ALA A 48 3.69 -15.17 0.64
N GLY A 49 4.41 -14.08 0.35
CA GLY A 49 5.73 -13.87 0.92
C GLY A 49 6.24 -12.46 0.68
N TYR A 50 7.30 -12.09 1.40
CA TYR A 50 7.96 -10.79 1.27
C TYR A 50 9.46 -10.90 1.47
N ASP A 51 10.20 -9.91 0.94
CA ASP A 51 11.66 -9.86 1.06
C ASP A 51 12.04 -9.08 2.31
N ALA A 52 12.44 -9.80 3.37
CA ALA A 52 13.00 -9.22 4.59
C ALA A 52 14.51 -8.99 4.44
N PRO A 53 15.14 -8.14 5.29
CA PRO A 53 16.60 -7.92 5.25
C PRO A 53 17.42 -9.21 5.41
N MET A 54 16.87 -10.21 6.08
CA MET A 54 17.52 -11.52 6.31
C MET A 54 17.19 -12.56 5.23
N GLY A 55 16.45 -12.19 4.19
CA GLY A 55 16.06 -13.10 3.11
C GLY A 55 14.54 -13.11 2.90
N ARG A 56 14.10 -13.94 1.95
CA ARG A 56 12.68 -14.07 1.62
C ARG A 56 11.96 -14.91 2.67
N ILE A 57 10.83 -14.38 3.14
CA ILE A 57 9.92 -15.07 4.06
C ILE A 57 8.68 -15.47 3.27
N GLU A 58 8.40 -16.78 3.27
CA GLU A 58 7.22 -17.35 2.62
C GLU A 58 6.27 -17.97 3.64
N GLY A 59 4.99 -18.04 3.28
CA GLY A 59 3.96 -18.58 4.13
C GLY A 59 2.58 -18.42 3.51
N GLU A 60 1.58 -18.29 4.35
CA GLU A 60 0.19 -18.18 3.94
C GLU A 60 -0.47 -16.93 4.53
N LEU A 61 -1.06 -16.12 3.67
CA LEU A 61 -1.92 -15.01 4.04
C LEU A 61 -3.32 -15.58 4.30
N THR A 62 -3.69 -15.67 5.59
CA THR A 62 -4.96 -16.31 5.98
C THR A 62 -6.12 -15.35 6.01
N ARG A 63 -5.85 -14.02 6.10
CA ARG A 63 -6.90 -13.01 6.16
C ARG A 63 -6.39 -11.62 5.75
N LYS A 64 -7.24 -10.88 5.04
CA LYS A 64 -7.04 -9.46 4.73
C LYS A 64 -8.23 -8.65 5.20
N ARG A 65 -7.98 -7.59 5.97
CA ARG A 65 -9.01 -6.65 6.43
C ARG A 65 -8.54 -5.23 6.27
N GLN A 66 -9.45 -4.36 5.90
CA GLN A 66 -9.26 -2.92 5.86
C GLN A 66 -10.20 -2.25 6.86
N PHE A 67 -9.68 -1.28 7.59
CA PHE A 67 -10.41 -0.54 8.60
C PHE A 67 -10.44 0.94 8.24
N LYS A 68 -11.58 1.59 8.40
CA LYS A 68 -11.71 3.04 8.41
C LYS A 68 -11.90 3.49 9.85
N ILE A 69 -10.92 4.23 10.34
CA ILE A 69 -10.94 4.78 11.70
C ILE A 69 -10.85 6.29 11.59
N ARG A 70 -11.78 7.01 12.21
CA ARG A 70 -11.80 8.47 12.26
C ARG A 70 -12.00 8.91 13.71
N ASN A 71 -11.14 9.80 14.21
CA ASN A 71 -11.20 10.31 15.58
C ASN A 71 -11.28 9.20 16.65
N GLY A 72 -10.54 8.09 16.46
CA GLY A 72 -10.53 6.96 17.38
C GLY A 72 -11.75 6.04 17.31
N VAL A 73 -12.71 6.32 16.42
CA VAL A 73 -13.91 5.51 16.21
C VAL A 73 -13.77 4.72 14.91
N MET A 74 -14.02 3.42 14.97
CA MET A 74 -14.06 2.56 13.79
C MET A 74 -15.40 2.77 13.05
N GLU A 75 -15.33 3.39 11.87
CA GLU A 75 -16.50 3.63 11.02
C GLU A 75 -16.96 2.34 10.34
N TYR A 76 -16.01 1.55 9.83
CA TYR A 76 -16.29 0.20 9.27
C TYR A 76 -15.03 -0.65 9.20
N ALA A 77 -15.25 -1.95 9.04
CA ALA A 77 -14.25 -2.95 8.71
C ALA A 77 -14.69 -3.72 7.47
N LEU A 78 -13.80 -3.84 6.50
CA LEU A 78 -14.03 -4.61 5.28
C LEU A 78 -13.06 -5.80 5.26
N GLU A 79 -13.60 -7.02 5.17
CA GLU A 79 -12.81 -8.22 4.90
C GLU A 79 -12.91 -8.50 3.40
N SER A 80 -11.84 -8.19 2.67
CA SER A 80 -11.80 -8.29 1.21
C SER A 80 -10.39 -8.51 0.73
N SER A 81 -10.25 -9.17 -0.40
CA SER A 81 -9.00 -9.26 -1.14
C SER A 81 -8.58 -7.93 -1.77
N ALA A 82 -9.53 -7.01 -2.02
CA ALA A 82 -9.26 -5.71 -2.64
C ALA A 82 -8.97 -4.61 -1.61
N HIS A 83 -7.91 -3.85 -1.84
CA HIS A 83 -7.66 -2.60 -1.13
C HIS A 83 -8.38 -1.45 -1.85
N VAL A 84 -9.23 -0.70 -1.18
CA VAL A 84 -9.99 0.40 -1.79
C VAL A 84 -9.67 1.69 -1.04
N GLN A 85 -9.18 2.70 -1.75
CA GLN A 85 -8.86 4.01 -1.18
C GLN A 85 -10.01 5.01 -1.26
N ASP A 86 -10.97 4.79 -2.17
CA ASP A 86 -12.12 5.67 -2.37
C ASP A 86 -13.23 5.36 -1.36
N ASP A 87 -13.61 6.34 -0.54
CA ASP A 87 -14.63 6.21 0.52
C ASP A 87 -16.02 5.84 -0.03
N ILE A 88 -16.37 6.31 -1.25
CA ILE A 88 -17.65 6.00 -1.89
C ILE A 88 -17.61 4.56 -2.37
N LEU A 89 -16.55 4.18 -3.05
CA LEU A 89 -16.35 2.82 -3.56
C LEU A 89 -16.25 1.81 -2.41
N GLN A 90 -15.64 2.18 -1.29
CA GLN A 90 -15.57 1.34 -0.08
C GLN A 90 -16.96 1.08 0.51
N ARG A 91 -17.83 2.09 0.56
CA ARG A 91 -19.22 1.93 1.02
C ARG A 91 -20.01 1.04 0.06
N GLU A 92 -19.92 1.28 -1.23
CA GLU A 92 -20.58 0.45 -2.25
C GLU A 92 -20.11 -1.00 -2.20
N LEU A 93 -18.81 -1.26 -2.08
CA LEU A 93 -18.25 -2.60 -1.96
C LEU A 93 -18.60 -3.29 -0.64
N SER A 94 -18.83 -2.56 0.44
CA SER A 94 -19.31 -3.15 1.71
C SER A 94 -20.75 -3.63 1.61
N HIS A 95 -21.54 -3.09 0.67
CA HIS A 95 -22.93 -3.45 0.41
C HIS A 95 -23.10 -4.35 -0.82
N THR A 96 -22.07 -4.47 -1.67
CA THR A 96 -22.15 -5.22 -2.93
C THR A 96 -21.45 -6.56 -2.83
N SER A 97 -22.15 -7.62 -3.24
CA SER A 97 -21.59 -8.97 -3.40
C SER A 97 -20.94 -9.21 -4.77
N ASP A 98 -20.67 -8.17 -5.56
CA ASP A 98 -20.11 -8.33 -6.91
C ASP A 98 -18.61 -8.67 -6.87
N GLU A 99 -18.34 -9.98 -6.93
CA GLU A 99 -16.98 -10.55 -6.98
C GLU A 99 -16.17 -10.07 -8.20
N LYS A 100 -16.82 -9.77 -9.33
CA LYS A 100 -16.14 -9.27 -10.53
C LYS A 100 -15.59 -7.86 -10.31
N MET A 101 -16.37 -6.99 -9.69
CA MET A 101 -15.93 -5.63 -9.35
C MET A 101 -14.74 -5.67 -8.38
N LYS A 102 -14.81 -6.48 -7.33
CA LYS A 102 -13.72 -6.67 -6.38
C LYS A 102 -12.45 -7.17 -7.06
N SER A 103 -12.56 -8.13 -7.97
CA SER A 103 -11.43 -8.68 -8.73
C SER A 103 -10.77 -7.63 -9.63
N ILE A 104 -11.54 -6.79 -10.33
CA ILE A 104 -11.01 -5.72 -11.19
C ILE A 104 -10.22 -4.71 -10.34
N ILE A 105 -10.77 -4.27 -9.21
CA ILE A 105 -10.12 -3.30 -8.31
C ILE A 105 -8.82 -3.88 -7.76
N SER A 106 -8.84 -5.12 -7.30
CA SER A 106 -7.64 -5.81 -6.80
C SER A 106 -6.53 -5.85 -7.86
N THR A 107 -6.88 -6.18 -9.11
CA THR A 107 -5.92 -6.22 -10.22
C THR A 107 -5.29 -4.86 -10.49
N ILE A 108 -6.10 -3.80 -10.59
CA ILE A 108 -5.60 -2.43 -10.82
C ILE A 108 -4.64 -2.00 -9.71
N GLN A 109 -4.97 -2.29 -8.47
CA GLN A 109 -4.15 -1.90 -7.32
C GLN A 109 -2.83 -2.66 -7.25
N LYS A 110 -2.85 -3.95 -7.59
CA LYS A 110 -1.64 -4.76 -7.71
C LYS A 110 -0.67 -4.17 -8.75
N GLU A 111 -1.18 -3.81 -9.93
CA GLU A 111 -0.38 -3.17 -10.98
C GLU A 111 0.20 -1.83 -10.52
N GLN A 112 -0.62 -0.99 -9.87
CA GLN A 112 -0.17 0.28 -9.31
C GLN A 112 0.93 0.08 -8.26
N ASN A 113 0.76 -0.88 -7.36
CA ASN A 113 1.74 -1.18 -6.31
C ASN A 113 3.07 -1.68 -6.88
N GLN A 114 3.04 -2.48 -7.94
CA GLN A 114 4.25 -2.91 -8.64
C GLN A 114 5.05 -1.73 -9.22
N ILE A 115 4.37 -0.72 -9.77
CA ILE A 115 5.03 0.51 -10.25
C ILE A 115 5.61 1.31 -9.09
N ILE A 116 4.85 1.47 -8.00
CA ILE A 116 5.27 2.22 -6.80
C ILE A 116 6.55 1.61 -6.21
N ARG A 117 6.60 0.29 -6.07
CA ARG A 117 7.68 -0.44 -5.41
C ARG A 117 8.85 -0.83 -6.31
N ARG A 118 8.80 -0.52 -7.59
CA ARG A 118 9.89 -0.84 -8.50
C ARG A 118 11.14 -0.05 -8.16
N GLU A 119 12.20 -0.72 -7.68
CA GLU A 119 13.47 -0.11 -7.25
C GLU A 119 14.43 0.16 -8.42
N LYS A 120 14.20 -0.44 -9.59
CA LYS A 120 15.10 -0.29 -10.74
C LYS A 120 15.27 1.19 -11.14
N THR A 121 16.51 1.59 -11.34
CA THR A 121 16.89 2.91 -11.84
C THR A 121 16.54 3.07 -13.32
N GLY A 122 16.37 4.30 -13.78
CA GLY A 122 16.10 4.65 -15.16
C GLY A 122 14.77 5.40 -15.32
N THR A 123 14.42 5.68 -16.56
CA THR A 123 13.20 6.40 -16.92
C THR A 123 12.00 5.47 -16.82
N ILE A 124 10.92 5.93 -16.17
CA ILE A 124 9.63 5.28 -16.14
C ILE A 124 8.59 6.21 -16.75
N ILE A 125 7.85 5.72 -17.72
CA ILE A 125 6.74 6.43 -18.35
C ILE A 125 5.45 5.78 -17.83
N ILE A 126 4.59 6.56 -17.16
CA ILE A 126 3.28 6.12 -16.67
C ILE A 126 2.23 6.69 -17.61
N GLN A 127 1.59 5.81 -18.38
CA GLN A 127 0.54 6.16 -19.34
C GLN A 127 -0.81 5.66 -18.86
N GLY A 128 -1.86 6.39 -19.16
CA GLY A 128 -3.23 6.02 -18.81
C GLY A 128 -4.21 7.17 -19.08
N VAL A 129 -5.50 6.88 -19.06
CA VAL A 129 -6.56 7.86 -19.24
C VAL A 129 -6.60 8.91 -18.12
N ALA A 130 -7.33 10.00 -18.29
CA ALA A 130 -7.58 10.97 -17.23
C ALA A 130 -8.25 10.27 -16.04
N GLY A 131 -7.84 10.60 -14.81
CA GLY A 131 -8.38 9.97 -13.58
C GLY A 131 -7.81 8.60 -13.23
N SER A 132 -6.93 7.98 -14.02
CA SER A 132 -6.36 6.65 -13.73
C SER A 132 -5.33 6.62 -12.59
N GLY A 133 -5.14 7.71 -11.86
CA GLY A 133 -4.23 7.74 -10.71
C GLY A 133 -2.75 7.94 -11.03
N LYS A 134 -2.36 8.33 -12.26
CA LYS A 134 -0.95 8.49 -12.65
C LYS A 134 -0.13 9.36 -11.69
N THR A 135 -0.68 10.51 -11.32
CA THR A 135 -0.03 11.45 -10.38
C THR A 135 0.08 10.84 -8.98
N SER A 136 -0.97 10.19 -8.51
CA SER A 136 -0.97 9.48 -7.22
C SER A 136 0.11 8.40 -7.18
N ILE A 137 0.21 7.59 -8.22
CA ILE A 137 1.25 6.56 -8.35
C ILE A 137 2.65 7.19 -8.29
N ALA A 138 2.87 8.28 -9.03
CA ALA A 138 4.17 8.97 -9.04
C ALA A 138 4.55 9.50 -7.64
N LEU A 139 3.61 10.11 -6.92
CA LEU A 139 3.82 10.64 -5.57
C LEU A 139 4.08 9.53 -4.55
N HIS A 140 3.28 8.45 -4.57
CA HIS A 140 3.49 7.30 -3.71
C HIS A 140 4.83 6.62 -4.00
N ARG A 141 5.24 6.57 -5.28
CA ARG A 141 6.56 6.06 -5.65
C ARG A 141 7.69 6.92 -5.05
N ILE A 142 7.58 8.25 -5.12
CA ILE A 142 8.56 9.15 -4.49
C ILE A 142 8.62 8.88 -2.98
N ALA A 143 7.48 8.81 -2.32
CA ALA A 143 7.41 8.51 -0.88
C ALA A 143 8.01 7.13 -0.54
N PHE A 144 7.77 6.12 -1.37
CA PHE A 144 8.38 4.80 -1.22
C PHE A 144 9.90 4.85 -1.39
N LEU A 145 10.42 5.50 -2.43
CA LEU A 145 11.86 5.58 -2.68
C LEU A 145 12.59 6.36 -1.58
N LEU A 146 12.01 7.46 -1.08
CA LEU A 146 12.56 8.20 0.06
C LEU A 146 12.60 7.36 1.33
N TYR A 147 11.61 6.53 1.58
CA TYR A 147 11.60 5.59 2.70
C TYR A 147 12.64 4.46 2.51
N ARG A 148 12.66 3.85 1.33
CA ARG A 148 13.52 2.71 1.00
C ARG A 148 15.00 3.07 1.04
N PHE A 149 15.34 4.23 0.49
CA PHE A 149 16.70 4.73 0.37
C PHE A 149 16.99 5.89 1.33
N ARG A 150 16.34 5.94 2.49
CA ARG A 150 16.44 7.03 3.47
C ARG A 150 17.87 7.37 3.94
N ASN A 151 18.82 6.44 3.80
CA ASN A 151 20.23 6.66 4.11
C ASN A 151 21.00 7.33 2.94
N GLN A 152 20.40 7.41 1.74
CA GLN A 152 21.03 7.93 0.52
C GLN A 152 20.21 9.07 -0.11
N LEU A 153 18.87 9.03 0.04
CA LEU A 153 17.94 10.00 -0.54
C LEU A 153 17.22 10.78 0.56
N SER A 154 17.05 12.07 0.28
CA SER A 154 16.22 12.99 1.07
C SER A 154 15.31 13.78 0.14
N ALA A 155 14.35 14.54 0.68
CA ALA A 155 13.48 15.41 -0.10
C ALA A 155 14.26 16.40 -0.98
N ARG A 156 15.49 16.78 -0.59
CA ARG A 156 16.37 17.69 -1.36
C ARG A 156 16.86 17.09 -2.67
N ASN A 157 16.82 15.77 -2.81
CA ASN A 157 17.24 15.06 -4.03
C ASN A 157 16.07 14.84 -5.01
N VAL A 158 14.87 15.32 -4.67
CA VAL A 158 13.66 15.16 -5.49
C VAL A 158 13.26 16.49 -6.10
N THR A 159 13.06 16.51 -7.41
CA THR A 159 12.51 17.65 -8.13
C THR A 159 11.24 17.23 -8.86
N ILE A 160 10.15 17.97 -8.66
CA ILE A 160 8.88 17.75 -9.33
C ILE A 160 8.61 18.92 -10.27
N LEU A 161 8.50 18.63 -11.56
CA LEU A 161 8.12 19.59 -12.58
C LEU A 161 6.62 19.51 -12.81
N SER A 162 5.94 20.62 -12.60
CA SER A 162 4.48 20.74 -12.73
C SER A 162 4.12 21.65 -13.91
N PRO A 163 3.05 21.36 -14.67
CA PRO A 163 2.65 22.18 -15.81
C PRO A 163 2.14 23.58 -15.41
N ASN A 164 1.66 23.74 -14.19
CA ASN A 164 1.19 25.04 -13.68
C ASN A 164 1.23 25.11 -12.14
N LYS A 165 1.09 26.33 -11.60
CA LYS A 165 1.16 26.59 -10.15
C LYS A 165 0.02 25.92 -9.35
N VAL A 166 -1.19 25.82 -9.92
CA VAL A 166 -2.34 25.21 -9.24
C VAL A 166 -2.09 23.72 -9.02
N PHE A 167 -1.56 23.03 -10.04
CA PHE A 167 -1.18 21.64 -9.94
C PHE A 167 0.01 21.43 -8.98
N GLY A 168 0.98 22.37 -8.97
CA GLY A 168 2.08 22.36 -8.01
C GLY A 168 1.59 22.48 -6.56
N SER A 169 0.65 23.38 -6.29
CA SER A 169 0.03 23.52 -4.95
C SER A 169 -0.74 22.29 -4.52
N TYR A 170 -1.45 21.62 -5.44
CA TYR A 170 -2.11 20.36 -5.15
C TYR A 170 -1.10 19.28 -4.72
N ILE A 171 0.01 19.16 -5.44
CA ILE A 171 1.06 18.18 -5.11
C ILE A 171 1.68 18.46 -3.74
N SER A 172 2.01 19.72 -3.43
CA SER A 172 2.61 20.10 -2.14
C SER A 172 1.70 19.87 -0.92
N ASN A 173 0.41 19.66 -1.12
CA ASN A 173 -0.53 19.29 -0.05
C ASN A 173 -0.64 17.76 0.15
N VAL A 174 -0.06 16.97 -0.73
CA VAL A 174 -0.14 15.50 -0.72
C VAL A 174 1.17 14.86 -0.22
N ILE A 175 2.29 15.58 -0.32
CA ILE A 175 3.61 15.18 0.15
C ILE A 175 3.95 15.89 1.44
#